data_c7b4a3a50f6e843634f7b20bc7fa2743
#
_entry.id   c7b4a3a50f6e843634f7b20bc7fa2743
#
_cell.length_a   1.000
_cell.length_b   1.000
_cell.length_c   1.000
_cell.angle_alpha   90.00
_cell.angle_beta   90.00
_cell.angle_gamma   90.00
#
_symmetry.space_group_name_H-M   'P 1'
#
loop_
_entity.id
_entity.type
_entity.pdbx_description
1 polymer ?
#
loop_
_entity_poly.entity_id
_entity_poly.type
_entity_poly.pdbx_seq_one_letter_code
_entity_poly.pdbx_strand_id
1 'polypeptide(L)'
;MELVVIIYGIAWIIVLLYLLYIHFTEKDKLFRRDNWKLSLFVITFAPIIFLVMLLCITISCIWDRKGKTDALKKEEREREMEKEQVKKKQAVENFKECHDSLVDATVIEQIGRNLLSINFDKRRIPEELQMMVVGKRIPTDQEKIFGVLDKTKLLEGYSLELEYPDGSGIGGRTYINIKEPNGNLSKKFWDFMIVDDSPLGALQVYLISKLWHYLPMHWHGYYDRRFCVFSKDDLLNIKIRARRTSRERPPKPTNEFADVNGLPEEALACDVTPKVTRYEDNYYVSCCYWSEFGGLIRELVEIKIENNKVTEFLDANREVLYRYHCGMMY
;
A
#
# COMPACT_ATOMS: atom_id res chain seq x y z
N MET A 1 29.70 -0.73 26.79
CA MET A 1 30.54 0.06 25.83
C MET A 1 31.26 1.22 26.51
N GLU A 2 30.60 2.01 27.37
CA GLU A 2 31.22 3.14 28.09
C GLU A 2 32.44 2.76 28.94
N LEU A 3 32.37 1.64 29.67
CA LEU A 3 33.48 1.15 30.50
C LEU A 3 34.74 0.84 29.70
N VAL A 4 34.60 0.27 28.50
CA VAL A 4 35.70 -0.08 27.60
C VAL A 4 36.40 1.19 27.09
N VAL A 5 35.63 2.22 26.74
CA VAL A 5 36.14 3.51 26.29
C VAL A 5 36.93 4.22 27.41
N ILE A 6 36.42 4.17 28.63
CA ILE A 6 37.08 4.76 29.80
C ILE A 6 38.40 4.02 30.10
N ILE A 7 38.41 2.69 30.06
CA ILE A 7 39.63 1.87 30.29
C ILE A 7 40.69 2.19 29.22
N TYR A 8 40.30 2.24 27.94
CA TYR A 8 41.25 2.61 26.87
C TYR A 8 41.76 4.05 27.01
N GLY A 9 40.89 5.00 27.36
CA GLY A 9 41.29 6.38 27.60
C GLY A 9 42.33 6.50 28.74
N ILE A 10 42.10 5.81 29.85
CA ILE A 10 43.04 5.77 30.98
C ILE A 10 44.35 5.09 30.57
N ALA A 11 44.34 3.97 29.86
CA ALA A 11 45.54 3.29 29.39
C ALA A 11 46.38 4.21 28.49
N TRP A 12 45.77 4.98 27.60
CA TRP A 12 46.47 5.97 26.77
C TRP A 12 47.06 7.11 27.55
N ILE A 13 46.35 7.65 28.53
CA ILE A 13 46.88 8.68 29.43
C ILE A 13 48.12 8.17 30.16
N ILE A 14 48.09 6.93 30.64
CA ILE A 14 49.22 6.28 31.30
C ILE A 14 50.39 6.17 30.33
N VAL A 15 50.18 5.71 29.10
CA VAL A 15 51.22 5.62 28.07
C VAL A 15 51.83 7.00 27.76
N LEU A 16 50.99 8.00 27.65
CA LEU A 16 51.44 9.37 27.36
C LEU A 16 52.25 9.96 28.51
N LEU A 17 51.77 9.73 29.76
CA LEU A 17 52.52 10.14 30.95
C LEU A 17 53.81 9.41 31.09
N TYR A 18 53.85 8.10 30.76
CA TYR A 18 55.08 7.32 30.75
C TYR A 18 56.09 7.78 29.70
N LEU A 19 55.63 8.12 28.50
CA LEU A 19 56.47 8.73 27.45
C LEU A 19 56.98 10.10 27.82
N LEU A 20 56.16 10.91 28.47
CA LEU A 20 56.58 12.23 29.01
C LEU A 20 57.59 12.02 30.15
N TYR A 21 57.35 11.05 31.04
CA TYR A 21 58.31 10.72 32.12
C TYR A 21 59.67 10.32 31.57
N ILE A 22 59.71 9.40 30.58
CA ILE A 22 60.95 9.03 29.90
C ILE A 22 61.61 10.24 29.23
N HIS A 23 60.84 11.09 28.59
CA HIS A 23 61.33 12.29 27.95
C HIS A 23 62.00 13.25 28.94
N PHE A 24 61.42 13.42 30.13
CA PHE A 24 61.98 14.34 31.13
C PHE A 24 63.09 13.73 31.98
N THR A 25 63.04 12.45 32.26
CA THR A 25 64.04 11.81 33.14
C THR A 25 65.25 11.22 32.40
N GLU A 26 65.07 10.80 31.16
CA GLU A 26 66.16 10.20 30.37
C GLU A 26 66.52 11.03 29.13
N LYS A 27 66.43 12.38 29.26
CA LYS A 27 66.66 13.33 28.19
C LYS A 27 67.92 13.07 27.38
N ASP A 28 69.00 12.68 28.08
CA ASP A 28 70.32 12.41 27.46
C ASP A 28 70.39 11.06 26.73
N LYS A 29 69.48 10.10 27.03
CA LYS A 29 69.45 8.77 26.37
C LYS A 29 68.48 8.67 25.19
N LEU A 30 67.36 9.38 25.26
CA LEU A 30 66.35 9.38 24.20
C LEU A 30 66.80 10.14 22.95
N PHE A 31 67.66 11.18 23.10
CA PHE A 31 68.22 11.94 21.99
C PHE A 31 69.56 11.35 21.45
N ARG A 32 69.95 10.13 21.85
CA ARG A 32 71.00 9.44 21.11
C ARG A 32 70.53 9.23 19.67
N ARG A 33 71.47 9.43 18.73
CA ARG A 33 71.26 9.56 17.29
C ARG A 33 70.35 8.52 16.63
N ASP A 34 70.12 7.40 17.30
CA ASP A 34 69.33 6.28 16.78
C ASP A 34 67.86 6.24 17.26
N ASN A 35 67.50 6.94 18.35
CA ASN A 35 66.14 6.89 18.92
C ASN A 35 65.29 8.15 18.61
N TRP A 36 65.85 9.20 18.06
CA TRP A 36 65.16 10.46 17.76
C TRP A 36 64.01 10.25 16.74
N LYS A 37 64.18 9.30 15.80
CA LYS A 37 63.17 8.96 14.80
C LYS A 37 61.93 8.37 15.44
N LEU A 38 62.12 7.49 16.46
CA LEU A 38 61.01 6.87 17.20
C LEU A 38 60.23 7.91 18.01
N SER A 39 60.94 8.84 18.69
CA SER A 39 60.31 9.93 19.46
C SER A 39 59.55 10.89 18.55
N LEU A 40 60.10 11.25 17.40
CA LEU A 40 59.45 12.09 16.41
C LEU A 40 58.20 11.40 15.86
N PHE A 41 58.28 10.10 15.60
CA PHE A 41 57.14 9.31 15.13
C PHE A 41 56.02 9.29 16.15
N VAL A 42 56.29 9.02 17.42
CA VAL A 42 55.28 9.00 18.48
C VAL A 42 54.62 10.37 18.65
N ILE A 43 55.41 11.47 18.68
CA ILE A 43 54.85 12.82 18.83
C ILE A 43 53.96 13.23 17.66
N THR A 44 54.32 12.78 16.44
CA THR A 44 53.61 13.20 15.23
C THR A 44 52.36 12.33 15.01
N PHE A 45 52.38 11.05 15.31
CA PHE A 45 51.30 10.13 14.99
C PHE A 45 50.31 9.89 16.15
N ALA A 46 50.73 10.06 17.42
CA ALA A 46 49.82 9.91 18.55
C ALA A 46 48.55 10.77 18.47
N PRO A 47 48.60 12.07 18.09
CA PRO A 47 47.43 12.91 17.93
C PRO A 47 46.49 12.42 16.81
N ILE A 48 47.08 11.91 15.72
CA ILE A 48 46.29 11.37 14.57
C ILE A 48 45.55 10.11 14.99
N ILE A 49 46.21 9.19 15.67
CA ILE A 49 45.61 7.97 16.19
C ILE A 49 44.50 8.31 17.17
N PHE A 50 44.69 9.29 18.05
CA PHE A 50 43.67 9.72 18.99
C PHE A 50 42.42 10.30 18.28
N LEU A 51 42.63 11.13 17.25
CA LEU A 51 41.54 11.68 16.43
C LEU A 51 40.75 10.58 15.70
N VAL A 52 41.45 9.60 15.13
CA VAL A 52 40.79 8.43 14.47
C VAL A 52 39.96 7.61 15.49
N MET A 53 40.49 7.38 16.67
CA MET A 53 39.75 6.69 17.74
C MET A 53 38.49 7.45 18.17
N LEU A 54 38.60 8.77 18.39
CA LEU A 54 37.44 9.62 18.68
C LEU A 54 36.40 9.57 17.58
N LEU A 55 36.79 9.59 16.33
CA LEU A 55 35.90 9.46 15.19
C LEU A 55 35.19 8.10 15.19
N CYS A 56 35.92 7.00 15.41
CA CYS A 56 35.33 5.65 15.50
C CYS A 56 34.31 5.52 16.63
N ILE A 57 34.59 6.11 17.80
CA ILE A 57 33.68 6.12 18.95
C ILE A 57 32.42 6.92 18.62
N THR A 58 32.56 8.12 18.03
CA THR A 58 31.39 8.93 17.67
C THR A 58 30.52 8.24 16.62
N ILE A 59 31.10 7.63 15.60
CA ILE A 59 30.38 6.83 14.60
C ILE A 59 29.65 5.68 15.28
N SER A 60 30.31 4.93 16.15
CA SER A 60 29.72 3.82 16.88
C SER A 60 28.51 4.26 17.73
N CYS A 61 28.63 5.38 18.44
CA CYS A 61 27.51 5.95 19.21
C CYS A 61 26.33 6.38 18.33
N ILE A 62 26.59 6.95 17.15
CA ILE A 62 25.55 7.32 16.20
C ILE A 62 24.81 6.07 15.69
N TRP A 63 25.56 5.02 15.35
CA TRP A 63 24.97 3.76 14.89
C TRP A 63 24.13 3.08 15.96
N ASP A 64 24.58 3.07 17.20
CA ASP A 64 23.83 2.49 18.32
C ASP A 64 22.51 3.26 18.57
N ARG A 65 22.55 4.61 18.53
CA ARG A 65 21.34 5.43 18.61
C ARG A 65 20.37 5.16 17.48
N LYS A 66 20.86 5.06 16.24
CA LYS A 66 20.02 4.75 15.08
C LYS A 66 19.40 3.37 15.21
N GLY A 67 20.15 2.34 15.59
CA GLY A 67 19.64 1.00 15.81
C GLY A 67 18.54 0.94 16.87
N LYS A 68 18.68 1.67 18.00
CA LYS A 68 17.63 1.77 19.01
C LYS A 68 16.39 2.47 18.50
N THR A 69 16.55 3.54 17.72
CA THR A 69 15.40 4.27 17.13
C THR A 69 14.65 3.38 16.12
N ASP A 70 15.37 2.63 15.30
CA ASP A 70 14.76 1.72 14.32
C ASP A 70 14.04 0.54 15.02
N ALA A 71 14.61 0.02 16.10
CA ALA A 71 13.97 -1.01 16.93
C ALA A 71 12.66 -0.52 17.55
N LEU A 72 12.66 0.68 18.14
CA LEU A 72 11.45 1.29 18.71
C LEU A 72 10.36 1.51 17.66
N LYS A 73 10.73 2.03 16.48
CA LYS A 73 9.77 2.20 15.36
C LYS A 73 9.23 0.86 14.86
N LYS A 74 10.03 -0.20 14.89
CA LYS A 74 9.59 -1.54 14.51
C LYS A 74 8.56 -2.06 15.53
N GLU A 75 8.86 -1.95 16.82
CA GLU A 75 7.95 -2.37 17.91
C GLU A 75 6.63 -1.60 17.87
N GLU A 76 6.68 -0.29 17.63
CA GLU A 76 5.46 0.53 17.47
C GLU A 76 4.60 0.06 16.30
N ARG A 77 5.21 -0.21 15.12
CA ARG A 77 4.48 -0.77 13.96
C ARG A 77 3.88 -2.14 14.24
N GLU A 78 4.61 -3.02 14.96
CA GLU A 78 4.10 -4.34 15.35
C GLU A 78 2.87 -4.22 16.26
N ARG A 79 2.91 -3.30 17.22
CA ARG A 79 1.75 -3.01 18.11
C ARG A 79 0.57 -2.41 17.34
N GLU A 80 0.82 -1.53 16.37
CA GLU A 80 -0.24 -0.98 15.51
C GLU A 80 -0.88 -2.06 14.65
N MET A 81 -0.08 -2.93 14.03
CA MET A 81 -0.58 -4.07 13.26
C MET A 81 -1.41 -5.04 14.11
N GLU A 82 -0.98 -5.31 15.34
CA GLU A 82 -1.72 -6.18 16.27
C GLU A 82 -3.09 -5.56 16.63
N LYS A 83 -3.13 -4.27 16.95
CA LYS A 83 -4.38 -3.55 17.19
C LYS A 83 -5.32 -3.59 16.00
N GLU A 84 -4.79 -3.39 14.80
CA GLU A 84 -5.58 -3.46 13.57
C GLU A 84 -6.13 -4.88 13.34
N GLN A 85 -5.34 -5.92 13.60
CA GLN A 85 -5.83 -7.30 13.50
C GLN A 85 -6.94 -7.62 14.50
N VAL A 86 -6.86 -7.10 15.72
CA VAL A 86 -7.92 -7.26 16.71
C VAL A 86 -9.21 -6.58 16.25
N LYS A 87 -9.11 -5.35 15.74
CA LYS A 87 -10.26 -4.63 15.15
C LYS A 87 -10.89 -5.42 13.99
N LYS A 88 -10.07 -5.95 13.07
CA LYS A 88 -10.55 -6.75 11.94
C LYS A 88 -11.30 -8.00 12.38
N LYS A 89 -10.79 -8.71 13.37
CA LYS A 89 -11.49 -9.87 13.94
C LYS A 89 -12.83 -9.49 14.55
N GLN A 90 -12.85 -8.41 15.33
CA GLN A 90 -14.09 -7.94 15.94
C GLN A 90 -15.12 -7.53 14.87
N ALA A 91 -14.71 -6.84 13.82
CA ALA A 91 -15.57 -6.47 12.71
C ALA A 91 -16.22 -7.68 12.02
N VAL A 92 -15.44 -8.76 11.84
CA VAL A 92 -15.97 -10.03 11.28
C VAL A 92 -17.01 -10.66 12.20
N GLU A 93 -16.78 -10.68 13.52
CA GLU A 93 -17.73 -11.23 14.47
C GLU A 93 -19.02 -10.40 14.52
N ASN A 94 -18.89 -9.07 14.60
CA ASN A 94 -20.05 -8.17 14.56
C ASN A 94 -20.91 -8.37 13.30
N PHE A 95 -20.23 -8.52 12.13
CA PHE A 95 -20.95 -8.81 10.88
C PHE A 95 -21.74 -10.12 10.91
N LYS A 96 -21.20 -11.16 11.55
CA LYS A 96 -21.88 -12.46 11.68
C LYS A 96 -23.16 -12.39 12.50
N GLU A 97 -23.23 -11.46 13.45
CA GLU A 97 -24.42 -11.23 14.26
C GLU A 97 -25.55 -10.53 13.49
N CYS A 98 -25.22 -9.93 12.33
CA CYS A 98 -26.16 -9.24 11.47
C CYS A 98 -26.77 -10.22 10.45
N HIS A 99 -28.08 -10.41 10.48
CA HIS A 99 -28.76 -11.40 9.61
C HIS A 99 -29.25 -10.80 8.29
N ASP A 100 -29.82 -9.61 8.33
CA ASP A 100 -30.51 -9.01 7.20
C ASP A 100 -29.74 -7.85 6.58
N SER A 101 -29.82 -7.74 5.24
CA SER A 101 -29.29 -6.57 4.54
C SER A 101 -30.27 -5.40 4.67
N LEU A 102 -29.74 -4.22 5.00
CA LEU A 102 -30.50 -2.98 5.10
C LEU A 102 -30.75 -2.30 3.74
N VAL A 103 -30.06 -2.78 2.70
CA VAL A 103 -30.22 -2.35 1.31
C VAL A 103 -30.58 -3.57 0.48
N ASP A 104 -31.61 -3.44 -0.35
CA ASP A 104 -32.01 -4.50 -1.26
C ASP A 104 -30.89 -4.82 -2.25
N ALA A 105 -30.62 -6.10 -2.49
CA ALA A 105 -29.58 -6.55 -3.40
C ALA A 105 -29.80 -6.03 -4.83
N THR A 106 -31.04 -5.87 -5.26
CA THR A 106 -31.39 -5.32 -6.59
C THR A 106 -31.02 -3.84 -6.71
N VAL A 107 -31.12 -3.08 -5.63
CA VAL A 107 -30.68 -1.66 -5.58
C VAL A 107 -29.16 -1.60 -5.69
N ILE A 108 -28.45 -2.47 -4.96
CA ILE A 108 -26.99 -2.54 -5.00
C ILE A 108 -26.51 -2.88 -6.42
N GLU A 109 -27.13 -3.89 -7.01
CA GLU A 109 -26.84 -4.32 -8.39
C GLU A 109 -27.10 -3.19 -9.40
N GLN A 110 -28.22 -2.47 -9.28
CA GLN A 110 -28.54 -1.36 -10.18
C GLN A 110 -27.53 -0.23 -10.07
N ILE A 111 -27.09 0.15 -8.87
CA ILE A 111 -26.05 1.17 -8.67
C ILE A 111 -24.75 0.69 -9.30
N GLY A 112 -24.36 -0.57 -9.06
CA GLY A 112 -23.18 -1.15 -9.66
C GLY A 112 -23.19 -1.14 -11.19
N ARG A 113 -24.31 -1.51 -11.81
CA ARG A 113 -24.52 -1.45 -13.26
C ARG A 113 -24.47 -0.02 -13.80
N ASN A 114 -25.06 0.92 -13.09
CA ASN A 114 -25.00 2.33 -13.45
C ASN A 114 -23.56 2.87 -13.41
N LEU A 115 -22.77 2.49 -12.40
CA LEU A 115 -21.35 2.81 -12.33
C LEU A 115 -20.55 2.21 -13.49
N LEU A 116 -20.82 0.95 -13.86
CA LEU A 116 -20.19 0.30 -15.03
C LEU A 116 -20.54 1.01 -16.35
N SER A 117 -21.76 1.58 -16.45
CA SER A 117 -22.19 2.32 -17.63
C SER A 117 -21.54 3.70 -17.75
N ILE A 118 -21.03 4.24 -16.63
CA ILE A 118 -20.18 5.43 -16.69
C ILE A 118 -18.96 5.04 -17.49
N ASN A 119 -18.99 5.35 -18.76
CA ASN A 119 -17.90 5.09 -19.66
C ASN A 119 -16.73 5.98 -19.20
N PHE A 120 -15.91 5.45 -18.31
CA PHE A 120 -14.59 6.01 -18.05
C PHE A 120 -13.83 5.90 -19.37
N ASP A 121 -13.98 6.88 -20.20
CA ASP A 121 -13.86 6.82 -21.64
C ASP A 121 -12.43 6.40 -22.06
N LYS A 122 -12.22 5.10 -22.21
CA LYS A 122 -11.03 4.54 -22.85
C LYS A 122 -10.77 5.17 -24.23
N ARG A 123 -11.82 5.73 -24.86
CA ARG A 123 -11.78 6.30 -26.20
C ARG A 123 -11.23 7.72 -26.23
N ARG A 124 -11.14 8.42 -25.09
CA ARG A 124 -10.59 9.79 -25.06
C ARG A 124 -9.07 9.83 -25.07
N ILE A 125 -8.40 8.70 -24.82
CA ILE A 125 -6.96 8.62 -24.99
C ILE A 125 -6.71 7.84 -26.26
N PRO A 126 -6.43 8.50 -27.39
CA PRO A 126 -6.01 7.82 -28.62
C PRO A 126 -4.88 6.85 -28.29
N GLU A 127 -4.90 5.67 -28.92
CA GLU A 127 -3.92 4.59 -28.66
C GLU A 127 -2.48 5.08 -28.78
N GLU A 128 -2.24 6.01 -29.69
CA GLU A 128 -0.97 6.72 -29.91
C GLU A 128 -0.56 7.61 -28.72
N LEU A 129 -1.53 8.13 -27.97
CA LEU A 129 -1.30 8.97 -26.78
C LEU A 129 -1.25 8.17 -25.49
N GLN A 130 -1.67 6.90 -25.49
CA GLN A 130 -1.64 6.06 -24.27
C GLN A 130 -0.22 5.92 -23.73
N MET A 131 0.78 5.87 -24.57
CA MET A 131 2.20 5.91 -24.16
C MET A 131 2.65 7.29 -23.67
N MET A 132 1.97 8.36 -24.08
CA MET A 132 2.30 9.74 -23.65
C MET A 132 1.57 10.19 -22.40
N VAL A 133 0.62 9.39 -21.89
CA VAL A 133 -0.19 9.72 -20.71
C VAL A 133 0.47 9.23 -19.41
N VAL A 134 1.54 8.47 -19.55
CA VAL A 134 2.37 8.02 -18.42
C VAL A 134 2.75 9.21 -17.53
N GLY A 135 2.40 9.13 -16.25
CA GLY A 135 2.60 10.21 -15.28
C GLY A 135 1.67 11.41 -15.43
N LYS A 136 0.69 11.39 -16.34
CA LYS A 136 -0.29 12.48 -16.48
C LYS A 136 -1.50 12.24 -15.59
N ARG A 137 -2.09 13.34 -15.15
CA ARG A 137 -3.33 13.40 -14.36
C ARG A 137 -4.45 13.88 -15.26
N ILE A 138 -5.56 13.18 -15.22
CA ILE A 138 -6.73 13.50 -16.04
C ILE A 138 -7.90 13.72 -15.09
N PRO A 139 -8.59 14.87 -15.15
CA PRO A 139 -9.82 15.09 -14.41
C PRO A 139 -10.85 14.02 -14.78
N THR A 140 -11.55 13.51 -13.79
CA THR A 140 -12.67 12.58 -14.01
C THR A 140 -13.96 13.36 -14.21
N ASP A 141 -14.91 12.74 -14.88
CA ASP A 141 -16.30 13.24 -14.93
C ASP A 141 -17.00 12.94 -13.59
N GLN A 142 -16.65 13.74 -12.59
CA GLN A 142 -17.16 13.54 -11.22
C GLN A 142 -18.68 13.76 -11.14
N GLU A 143 -19.26 14.58 -12.00
CA GLU A 143 -20.72 14.80 -12.01
C GLU A 143 -21.46 13.51 -12.35
N LYS A 144 -20.96 12.73 -13.32
CA LYS A 144 -21.54 11.42 -13.63
C LYS A 144 -21.39 10.43 -12.48
N ILE A 145 -20.22 10.40 -11.82
CA ILE A 145 -19.96 9.50 -10.71
C ILE A 145 -20.93 9.82 -9.56
N PHE A 146 -20.96 11.06 -9.13
CA PHE A 146 -21.83 11.48 -8.02
C PHE A 146 -23.31 11.61 -8.41
N GLY A 147 -23.63 11.65 -9.70
CA GLY A 147 -24.98 11.48 -10.21
C GLY A 147 -25.54 10.07 -10.00
N VAL A 148 -24.67 9.05 -9.99
CA VAL A 148 -25.04 7.66 -9.62
C VAL A 148 -24.92 7.43 -8.12
N LEU A 149 -23.91 8.02 -7.49
CA LEU A 149 -23.63 7.91 -6.05
C LEU A 149 -24.16 9.15 -5.31
N ASP A 150 -25.49 9.32 -5.34
CA ASP A 150 -26.21 10.52 -4.90
C ASP A 150 -26.20 10.77 -3.37
N LYS A 151 -25.80 9.75 -2.56
CA LYS A 151 -25.65 9.86 -1.10
C LYS A 151 -24.24 10.31 -0.70
N THR A 152 -23.40 10.60 -1.69
CA THR A 152 -22.02 11.05 -1.47
C THR A 152 -21.72 12.25 -2.35
N LYS A 153 -20.87 13.14 -1.88
CA LYS A 153 -20.34 14.26 -2.67
C LYS A 153 -18.97 14.69 -2.13
N LEU A 154 -18.16 15.30 -2.97
CA LEU A 154 -16.92 15.93 -2.53
C LEU A 154 -17.20 17.25 -1.80
N LEU A 155 -16.30 17.62 -0.90
CA LEU A 155 -16.23 18.96 -0.36
C LEU A 155 -16.01 19.97 -1.50
N GLU A 156 -16.48 21.19 -1.31
CA GLU A 156 -16.33 22.26 -2.28
C GLU A 156 -14.85 22.56 -2.58
N GLY A 157 -14.54 22.71 -3.86
CA GLY A 157 -13.17 22.94 -4.34
C GLY A 157 -12.31 21.70 -4.48
N TYR A 158 -12.79 20.52 -4.07
CA TYR A 158 -12.11 19.25 -4.27
C TYR A 158 -12.56 18.57 -5.57
N SER A 159 -11.66 17.82 -6.21
CA SER A 159 -11.98 17.10 -7.44
C SER A 159 -11.33 15.71 -7.47
N LEU A 160 -11.96 14.81 -8.23
CA LEU A 160 -11.38 13.51 -8.53
C LEU A 160 -10.43 13.62 -9.72
N GLU A 161 -9.22 13.09 -9.58
CA GLU A 161 -8.27 12.97 -10.67
C GLU A 161 -7.81 11.52 -10.84
N LEU A 162 -7.67 11.11 -12.10
CA LEU A 162 -7.02 9.86 -12.45
C LEU A 162 -5.52 10.09 -12.57
N GLU A 163 -4.74 9.29 -11.86
CA GLU A 163 -3.29 9.26 -11.98
C GLU A 163 -2.87 7.99 -12.72
N TYR A 164 -2.23 8.16 -13.86
CA TYR A 164 -1.57 7.08 -14.57
C TYR A 164 -0.13 6.97 -14.08
N PRO A 165 0.33 5.78 -13.68
CA PRO A 165 1.69 5.60 -13.20
C PRO A 165 2.72 5.96 -14.27
N ASP A 166 3.90 6.36 -13.85
CA ASP A 166 4.99 6.85 -14.68
C ASP A 166 5.72 5.78 -15.52
N GLY A 167 5.16 4.60 -15.65
CA GLY A 167 5.74 3.53 -16.50
C GLY A 167 7.08 2.97 -16.01
N SER A 168 7.62 3.46 -14.90
CA SER A 168 8.90 3.02 -14.35
C SER A 168 8.82 1.65 -13.65
N GLY A 169 7.61 1.07 -13.55
CA GLY A 169 7.36 -0.21 -12.89
C GLY A 169 6.56 -1.19 -13.76
N ILE A 170 6.83 -2.47 -13.57
CA ILE A 170 6.05 -3.55 -14.17
C ILE A 170 4.65 -3.53 -13.54
N GLY A 171 3.62 -3.15 -14.30
CA GLY A 171 2.23 -3.19 -13.85
C GLY A 171 1.73 -1.90 -13.20
N GLY A 172 1.67 -0.82 -13.96
CA GLY A 172 1.07 0.43 -13.51
C GLY A 172 -0.44 0.30 -13.29
N ARG A 173 -0.90 0.56 -12.06
CA ARG A 173 -2.33 0.71 -11.75
C ARG A 173 -2.72 2.16 -11.91
N THR A 174 -3.87 2.41 -12.52
CA THR A 174 -4.49 3.73 -12.47
C THR A 174 -5.05 3.95 -11.07
N TYR A 175 -4.78 5.09 -10.47
CA TYR A 175 -5.29 5.47 -9.16
C TYR A 175 -6.30 6.59 -9.30
N ILE A 176 -7.28 6.58 -8.40
CA ILE A 176 -8.13 7.75 -8.17
C ILE A 176 -7.53 8.49 -6.98
N ASN A 177 -7.25 9.76 -7.18
CA ASN A 177 -6.81 10.67 -6.14
C ASN A 177 -7.85 11.77 -5.95
N ILE A 178 -7.94 12.31 -4.76
CA ILE A 178 -8.62 13.57 -4.51
C ILE A 178 -7.60 14.70 -4.67
N LYS A 179 -7.91 15.65 -5.53
CA LYS A 179 -7.15 16.89 -5.64
C LYS A 179 -7.76 17.93 -4.73
N GLU A 180 -6.93 18.42 -3.83
CA GLU A 180 -7.26 19.53 -2.93
C GLU A 180 -7.22 20.86 -3.67
N PRO A 181 -7.90 21.91 -3.15
CA PRO A 181 -7.86 23.25 -3.75
C PRO A 181 -6.45 23.83 -3.89
N ASN A 182 -5.52 23.44 -3.03
CA ASN A 182 -4.10 23.84 -3.07
C ASN A 182 -3.27 23.05 -4.10
N GLY A 183 -3.89 22.08 -4.80
CA GLY A 183 -3.25 21.22 -5.80
C GLY A 183 -2.59 19.96 -5.25
N ASN A 184 -2.59 19.74 -3.92
CA ASN A 184 -2.10 18.49 -3.33
C ASN A 184 -3.02 17.32 -3.71
N LEU A 185 -2.48 16.10 -3.65
CA LEU A 185 -3.23 14.88 -3.88
C LEU A 185 -3.31 14.06 -2.60
N SER A 186 -4.53 13.58 -2.30
CA SER A 186 -4.77 12.63 -1.24
C SER A 186 -5.30 11.31 -1.79
N LYS A 187 -4.81 10.20 -1.23
CA LYS A 187 -5.34 8.85 -1.50
C LYS A 187 -6.47 8.45 -0.55
N LYS A 188 -6.66 9.18 0.54
CA LYS A 188 -7.75 8.97 1.48
C LYS A 188 -8.97 9.79 1.04
N PHE A 189 -9.69 9.27 0.04
CA PHE A 189 -10.82 9.97 -0.58
C PHE A 189 -11.93 10.30 0.43
N TRP A 190 -12.14 9.47 1.45
CA TRP A 190 -13.21 9.66 2.44
C TRP A 190 -13.00 10.86 3.34
N ASP A 191 -11.78 11.35 3.55
CA ASP A 191 -11.50 12.52 4.39
C ASP A 191 -12.10 13.80 3.78
N PHE A 192 -12.39 13.79 2.48
CA PHE A 192 -12.84 14.95 1.71
C PHE A 192 -14.26 14.78 1.15
N MET A 193 -15.03 13.89 1.75
CA MET A 193 -16.39 13.59 1.30
C MET A 193 -17.42 14.00 2.35
N ILE A 194 -18.58 14.41 1.86
CA ILE A 194 -19.83 14.48 2.62
C ILE A 194 -20.61 13.23 2.26
N VAL A 195 -21.05 12.49 3.25
CA VAL A 195 -21.74 11.21 3.11
C VAL A 195 -23.02 11.24 3.93
N ASP A 196 -24.12 10.82 3.33
CA ASP A 196 -25.35 10.60 4.07
C ASP A 196 -25.17 9.47 5.10
N ASP A 197 -25.53 9.71 6.35
CA ASP A 197 -25.47 8.67 7.43
C ASP A 197 -26.61 7.68 7.22
N SER A 198 -26.42 6.79 6.27
CA SER A 198 -27.39 5.77 5.88
C SER A 198 -26.69 4.52 5.34
N PRO A 199 -27.37 3.36 5.32
CA PRO A 199 -26.82 2.14 4.70
C PRO A 199 -26.42 2.36 3.23
N LEU A 200 -27.18 3.17 2.51
CA LEU A 200 -26.89 3.50 1.12
C LEU A 200 -25.66 4.40 0.98
N GLY A 201 -25.51 5.39 1.89
CA GLY A 201 -24.32 6.22 1.95
C GLY A 201 -23.05 5.39 2.21
N ALA A 202 -23.10 4.46 3.16
CA ALA A 202 -22.00 3.54 3.43
C ALA A 202 -21.65 2.65 2.22
N LEU A 203 -22.68 2.10 1.53
CA LEU A 203 -22.47 1.36 0.29
C LEU A 203 -21.78 2.24 -0.76
N GLN A 204 -22.20 3.47 -0.95
CA GLN A 204 -21.64 4.36 -1.94
C GLN A 204 -20.19 4.73 -1.63
N VAL A 205 -19.83 4.91 -0.35
CA VAL A 205 -18.43 5.07 0.07
C VAL A 205 -17.59 3.83 -0.31
N TYR A 206 -18.10 2.63 -0.05
CA TYR A 206 -17.46 1.41 -0.48
C TYR A 206 -17.24 1.38 -2.00
N LEU A 207 -18.28 1.66 -2.78
CA LEU A 207 -18.21 1.66 -4.24
C LEU A 207 -17.20 2.69 -4.79
N ILE A 208 -17.11 3.87 -4.18
CA ILE A 208 -16.07 4.86 -4.52
C ILE A 208 -14.68 4.27 -4.26
N SER A 209 -14.49 3.55 -3.15
CA SER A 209 -13.20 2.89 -2.86
C SER A 209 -12.81 1.87 -3.93
N LYS A 210 -13.78 1.36 -4.68
CA LYS A 210 -13.60 0.37 -5.76
C LYS A 210 -13.65 0.96 -7.17
N LEU A 211 -13.83 2.27 -7.32
CA LEU A 211 -13.87 2.89 -8.66
C LEU A 211 -12.65 2.54 -9.52
N TRP A 212 -11.48 2.36 -8.90
CA TRP A 212 -10.28 1.94 -9.60
C TRP A 212 -10.39 0.56 -10.27
N HIS A 213 -11.33 -0.33 -9.84
CA HIS A 213 -11.63 -1.59 -10.51
C HIS A 213 -12.27 -1.39 -11.88
N TYR A 214 -12.98 -0.29 -12.07
CA TYR A 214 -13.67 0.04 -13.31
C TYR A 214 -12.81 0.86 -14.26
N LEU A 215 -11.62 1.28 -13.82
CA LEU A 215 -10.72 2.09 -14.64
C LEU A 215 -9.92 1.22 -15.59
N PRO A 216 -9.60 1.73 -16.77
CA PRO A 216 -8.70 1.05 -17.71
C PRO A 216 -7.33 0.91 -17.03
N MET A 217 -6.84 -0.32 -16.98
CA MET A 217 -5.49 -0.59 -16.52
C MET A 217 -4.52 -0.50 -17.69
N HIS A 218 -3.34 0.04 -17.43
CA HIS A 218 -2.36 0.23 -18.47
C HIS A 218 -1.45 -1.00 -18.59
N TRP A 219 -1.12 -1.39 -19.80
CA TRP A 219 -0.17 -2.44 -20.21
C TRP A 219 -0.34 -3.76 -19.42
N HIS A 220 0.59 -4.14 -18.55
CA HIS A 220 0.51 -5.42 -17.83
C HIS A 220 -0.67 -5.49 -16.82
N GLY A 221 -1.10 -4.37 -16.28
CA GLY A 221 -2.33 -4.31 -15.49
C GLY A 221 -3.59 -4.67 -16.29
N TYR A 222 -3.56 -4.55 -17.62
CA TYR A 222 -4.65 -4.97 -18.51
C TYR A 222 -5.02 -6.45 -18.36
N TYR A 223 -4.10 -7.25 -17.88
CA TYR A 223 -4.32 -8.68 -17.66
C TYR A 223 -4.99 -9.01 -16.31
N ASP A 224 -4.98 -8.11 -15.34
CA ASP A 224 -5.70 -8.26 -14.07
C ASP A 224 -7.01 -7.46 -14.12
N ARG A 225 -7.92 -7.89 -14.99
CA ARG A 225 -9.25 -7.30 -15.01
C ARG A 225 -9.92 -7.54 -13.67
N ARG A 226 -10.40 -6.46 -13.07
CA ARG A 226 -11.14 -6.50 -11.82
C ARG A 226 -12.46 -5.80 -12.03
N PHE A 227 -13.51 -6.37 -11.48
CA PHE A 227 -14.84 -5.76 -11.47
C PHE A 227 -15.65 -6.33 -10.33
N CYS A 228 -16.57 -5.52 -9.81
CA CYS A 228 -17.48 -5.99 -8.78
C CYS A 228 -18.49 -6.98 -9.38
N VAL A 229 -18.85 -7.95 -8.56
CA VAL A 229 -19.83 -9.00 -8.88
C VAL A 229 -20.97 -8.85 -7.91
N PHE A 230 -22.16 -8.52 -8.41
CA PHE A 230 -23.33 -8.24 -7.57
C PHE A 230 -24.40 -9.33 -7.70
N SER A 231 -24.33 -10.15 -8.75
CA SER A 231 -25.35 -11.15 -9.06
C SER A 231 -24.76 -12.40 -9.70
N LYS A 232 -25.57 -13.45 -9.79
CA LYS A 232 -25.22 -14.66 -10.54
C LYS A 232 -25.06 -14.40 -12.03
N ASP A 233 -25.81 -13.47 -12.57
CA ASP A 233 -25.67 -13.07 -13.98
C ASP A 233 -24.29 -12.50 -14.28
N ASP A 234 -23.72 -11.75 -13.32
CA ASP A 234 -22.35 -11.26 -13.45
C ASP A 234 -21.35 -12.43 -13.52
N LEU A 235 -21.54 -13.49 -12.72
CA LEU A 235 -20.70 -14.68 -12.77
C LEU A 235 -20.79 -15.40 -14.12
N LEU A 236 -21.98 -15.52 -14.69
CA LEU A 236 -22.20 -16.16 -15.99
C LEU A 236 -21.48 -15.42 -17.13
N ASN A 237 -21.30 -14.13 -16.98
CA ASN A 237 -20.61 -13.27 -17.94
C ASN A 237 -19.08 -13.30 -17.83
N ILE A 238 -18.55 -13.89 -16.75
CA ILE A 238 -17.10 -14.04 -16.58
C ILE A 238 -16.57 -15.09 -17.55
N LYS A 239 -15.56 -14.72 -18.31
CA LYS A 239 -14.86 -15.61 -19.21
C LYS A 239 -13.44 -15.82 -18.71
N ILE A 240 -13.09 -17.09 -18.49
CA ILE A 240 -11.76 -17.49 -18.05
C ILE A 240 -11.00 -18.14 -19.20
N ARG A 241 -9.68 -18.05 -19.15
CA ARG A 241 -8.82 -18.74 -20.10
C ARG A 241 -8.74 -20.21 -19.72
N ALA A 242 -8.87 -21.11 -20.71
CA ALA A 242 -8.64 -22.51 -20.50
C ALA A 242 -7.20 -22.74 -19.98
N ARG A 243 -7.08 -23.48 -18.88
CA ARG A 243 -5.76 -23.85 -18.33
C ARG A 243 -5.07 -24.77 -19.34
N ARG A 244 -4.04 -24.29 -20.03
CA ARG A 244 -3.22 -25.16 -20.87
C ARG A 244 -2.48 -26.17 -20.01
N THR A 245 -2.74 -27.43 -20.24
CA THR A 245 -2.09 -28.56 -19.52
C THR A 245 -0.78 -28.98 -20.16
N SER A 246 -0.38 -28.40 -21.32
CA SER A 246 0.79 -28.82 -22.04
C SER A 246 1.95 -27.82 -21.97
N ARG A 247 3.18 -28.36 -21.90
CA ARG A 247 4.45 -27.64 -21.98
C ARG A 247 4.72 -27.01 -23.36
N GLU A 248 3.74 -26.88 -24.20
CA GLU A 248 3.89 -26.26 -25.50
C GLU A 248 4.14 -24.77 -25.38
N ARG A 249 5.18 -24.32 -26.06
CA ARG A 249 5.49 -22.88 -26.17
C ARG A 249 4.24 -22.13 -26.59
N PRO A 250 3.91 -21.01 -25.93
CA PRO A 250 2.78 -20.21 -26.36
C PRO A 250 2.99 -19.83 -27.84
N PRO A 251 1.98 -19.98 -28.69
CA PRO A 251 2.04 -19.39 -30.01
C PRO A 251 2.29 -17.89 -29.87
N LYS A 252 2.91 -17.29 -30.87
CA LYS A 252 3.09 -15.83 -30.95
C LYS A 252 1.78 -15.16 -30.53
N PRO A 253 1.84 -14.02 -29.81
CA PRO A 253 0.65 -13.32 -29.36
C PRO A 253 -0.15 -12.86 -30.60
N THR A 254 -1.04 -13.69 -31.04
CA THR A 254 -2.16 -13.29 -31.88
C THR A 254 -3.19 -12.75 -30.91
N ASN A 255 -3.77 -11.59 -31.21
CA ASN A 255 -4.79 -10.90 -30.40
C ASN A 255 -6.10 -11.69 -30.22
N GLU A 256 -6.14 -12.94 -30.63
CA GLU A 256 -7.27 -13.85 -30.49
C GLU A 256 -7.02 -14.76 -29.27
N PHE A 257 -7.82 -14.55 -28.24
CA PHE A 257 -7.91 -15.43 -27.09
C PHE A 257 -8.67 -16.71 -27.53
N ALA A 258 -7.95 -17.68 -28.08
CA ALA A 258 -8.50 -19.02 -28.28
C ALA A 258 -8.80 -19.65 -26.90
N ASP A 259 -9.94 -20.31 -26.79
CA ASP A 259 -10.43 -21.09 -25.65
C ASP A 259 -10.79 -20.24 -24.40
N VAL A 260 -11.87 -19.48 -24.52
CA VAL A 260 -12.50 -18.79 -23.41
C VAL A 260 -13.68 -19.64 -22.92
N ASN A 261 -13.54 -20.23 -21.74
CA ASN A 261 -14.62 -20.99 -21.08
C ASN A 261 -15.35 -20.11 -20.06
N GLY A 262 -16.58 -20.42 -19.77
CA GLY A 262 -17.28 -19.89 -18.61
C GLY A 262 -16.64 -20.36 -17.30
N LEU A 263 -17.10 -19.81 -16.18
CA LEU A 263 -16.70 -20.29 -14.86
C LEU A 263 -17.18 -21.73 -14.63
N PRO A 264 -16.43 -22.58 -13.89
CA PRO A 264 -16.88 -23.90 -13.50
C PRO A 264 -18.04 -23.83 -12.49
N GLU A 265 -18.79 -24.94 -12.36
CA GLU A 265 -19.97 -25.01 -11.49
C GLU A 265 -19.68 -24.62 -10.04
N GLU A 266 -18.53 -25.00 -9.50
CA GLU A 266 -18.11 -24.63 -8.14
C GLU A 266 -18.00 -23.12 -7.93
N ALA A 267 -17.55 -22.39 -8.94
CA ALA A 267 -17.50 -20.92 -8.89
C ALA A 267 -18.90 -20.31 -9.05
N LEU A 268 -19.73 -20.90 -9.92
CA LEU A 268 -21.12 -20.46 -10.14
C LEU A 268 -22.03 -20.76 -8.93
N ALA A 269 -21.66 -21.74 -8.10
CA ALA A 269 -22.36 -22.08 -6.86
C ALA A 269 -22.07 -21.10 -5.72
N CYS A 270 -21.05 -20.25 -5.84
CA CYS A 270 -20.74 -19.28 -4.80
C CYS A 270 -21.89 -18.29 -4.60
N ASP A 271 -22.22 -18.00 -3.35
CA ASP A 271 -23.09 -16.88 -3.02
C ASP A 271 -22.34 -15.58 -3.23
N VAL A 272 -22.80 -14.72 -4.11
CA VAL A 272 -22.21 -13.40 -4.41
C VAL A 272 -23.11 -12.25 -4.00
N THR A 273 -24.20 -12.57 -3.30
CA THR A 273 -25.19 -11.58 -2.86
C THR A 273 -24.50 -10.49 -2.02
N PRO A 274 -24.57 -9.24 -2.44
CA PRO A 274 -24.03 -8.14 -1.64
C PRO A 274 -24.91 -7.89 -0.42
N LYS A 275 -24.29 -7.47 0.68
CA LYS A 275 -25.00 -7.16 1.92
C LYS A 275 -24.48 -5.85 2.51
N VAL A 276 -25.40 -5.03 3.01
CA VAL A 276 -25.12 -3.87 3.82
C VAL A 276 -25.87 -4.03 5.13
N THR A 277 -25.13 -4.13 6.22
CA THR A 277 -25.72 -4.32 7.55
C THR A 277 -25.25 -3.22 8.50
N ARG A 278 -25.82 -3.17 9.69
CA ARG A 278 -25.40 -2.25 10.75
C ARG A 278 -25.32 -2.99 12.07
N TYR A 279 -24.24 -2.78 12.78
CA TYR A 279 -24.08 -3.20 14.15
C TYR A 279 -23.62 -1.98 14.98
N GLU A 280 -24.43 -1.61 15.96
CA GLU A 280 -24.26 -0.34 16.68
C GLU A 280 -24.19 0.87 15.72
N ASP A 281 -23.09 1.61 15.76
CA ASP A 281 -22.88 2.82 14.95
C ASP A 281 -22.09 2.54 13.65
N ASN A 282 -21.71 1.28 13.39
CA ASN A 282 -20.88 0.90 12.27
C ASN A 282 -21.69 0.21 11.18
N TYR A 283 -21.46 0.61 9.94
CA TYR A 283 -21.97 -0.10 8.77
C TYR A 283 -20.98 -1.12 8.29
N TYR A 284 -21.48 -2.27 7.85
CA TYR A 284 -20.70 -3.36 7.26
C TYR A 284 -21.16 -3.60 5.85
N VAL A 285 -20.25 -3.45 4.89
CA VAL A 285 -20.51 -3.69 3.47
C VAL A 285 -19.75 -4.93 3.04
N SER A 286 -20.48 -5.96 2.61
CA SER A 286 -19.92 -7.19 2.05
C SER A 286 -20.27 -7.29 0.58
N CYS A 287 -19.27 -7.28 -0.29
CA CYS A 287 -19.44 -7.40 -1.75
C CYS A 287 -18.37 -8.32 -2.34
N CYS A 288 -18.70 -8.90 -3.49
CA CYS A 288 -17.76 -9.71 -4.25
C CYS A 288 -17.14 -8.94 -5.40
N TYR A 289 -15.91 -9.32 -5.76
CA TYR A 289 -15.29 -8.88 -6.99
C TYR A 289 -14.50 -10.03 -7.64
N TRP A 290 -14.36 -9.94 -8.94
CA TRP A 290 -13.51 -10.82 -9.73
C TRP A 290 -12.14 -10.22 -9.95
N SER A 291 -11.10 -11.06 -9.95
CA SER A 291 -9.73 -10.70 -10.33
C SER A 291 -9.13 -11.82 -11.16
N GLU A 292 -8.48 -11.50 -12.27
CA GLU A 292 -7.80 -12.49 -13.13
C GLU A 292 -6.61 -13.18 -12.43
N PHE A 293 -6.07 -12.58 -11.37
CA PHE A 293 -4.98 -13.16 -10.58
C PHE A 293 -5.41 -13.76 -9.25
N GLY A 294 -6.62 -13.47 -8.79
CA GLY A 294 -7.09 -13.92 -7.48
C GLY A 294 -8.33 -14.79 -7.52
N GLY A 295 -9.11 -14.68 -8.59
CA GLY A 295 -10.41 -15.34 -8.72
C GLY A 295 -11.56 -14.51 -8.14
N LEU A 296 -12.56 -15.21 -7.62
CA LEU A 296 -13.72 -14.60 -6.98
C LEU A 296 -13.42 -14.35 -5.50
N ILE A 297 -13.50 -13.11 -5.09
CA ILE A 297 -13.11 -12.65 -3.75
C ILE A 297 -14.28 -11.90 -3.14
N ARG A 298 -14.64 -12.25 -1.90
CA ARG A 298 -15.56 -11.49 -1.05
C ARG A 298 -14.76 -10.57 -0.15
N GLU A 299 -15.13 -9.31 -0.12
CA GLU A 299 -14.60 -8.34 0.85
C GLU A 299 -15.66 -7.98 1.87
N LEU A 300 -15.20 -7.72 3.08
CA LEU A 300 -15.98 -7.12 4.15
C LEU A 300 -15.27 -5.83 4.58
N VAL A 301 -16.01 -4.72 4.53
CA VAL A 301 -15.52 -3.40 4.95
C VAL A 301 -16.42 -2.87 6.05
N GLU A 302 -15.82 -2.38 7.13
CA GLU A 302 -16.49 -1.63 8.18
C GLU A 302 -16.33 -0.13 7.92
N ILE A 303 -17.45 0.60 8.00
CA ILE A 303 -17.51 2.04 7.72
C ILE A 303 -18.27 2.73 8.86
N LYS A 304 -17.64 3.70 9.48
CA LYS A 304 -18.29 4.56 10.47
C LYS A 304 -18.54 5.93 9.87
N ILE A 305 -19.79 6.39 9.98
CA ILE A 305 -20.20 7.71 9.51
C ILE A 305 -20.69 8.50 10.71
N GLU A 306 -20.10 9.66 10.95
CA GLU A 306 -20.52 10.58 12.02
C GLU A 306 -20.56 12.00 11.46
N ASN A 307 -21.64 12.72 11.71
CA ASN A 307 -21.82 14.10 11.24
C ASN A 307 -21.61 14.25 9.72
N ASN A 308 -22.14 13.31 8.95
CA ASN A 308 -22.00 13.24 7.48
C ASN A 308 -20.55 13.11 6.98
N LYS A 309 -19.66 12.55 7.79
CA LYS A 309 -18.27 12.26 7.43
C LYS A 309 -17.91 10.83 7.75
N VAL A 310 -17.10 10.22 6.93
CA VAL A 310 -16.50 8.92 7.25
C VAL A 310 -15.39 9.14 8.27
N THR A 311 -15.57 8.61 9.47
CA THR A 311 -14.58 8.70 10.55
C THR A 311 -13.71 7.46 10.63
N GLU A 312 -14.20 6.31 10.17
CA GLU A 312 -13.42 5.08 10.10
C GLU A 312 -13.78 4.30 8.81
N PHE A 313 -12.76 3.76 8.14
CA PHE A 313 -12.88 2.88 6.99
C PHE A 313 -11.88 1.74 7.17
N LEU A 314 -12.36 0.53 7.43
CA LEU A 314 -11.53 -0.63 7.75
C LEU A 314 -11.81 -1.78 6.77
N ASP A 315 -10.79 -2.19 6.00
CA ASP A 315 -10.82 -3.45 5.25
C ASP A 315 -10.76 -4.62 6.26
N ALA A 316 -11.93 -5.13 6.68
CA ALA A 316 -12.03 -6.08 7.78
C ALA A 316 -11.66 -7.51 7.36
N ASN A 317 -12.09 -7.95 6.18
CA ASN A 317 -11.78 -9.30 5.71
C ASN A 317 -11.76 -9.39 4.19
N ARG A 318 -10.97 -10.35 3.70
CA ARG A 318 -10.96 -10.81 2.30
C ARG A 318 -10.96 -12.33 2.27
N GLU A 319 -12.00 -12.90 1.69
CA GLU A 319 -12.21 -14.32 1.53
C GLU A 319 -12.16 -14.70 0.06
N VAL A 320 -11.33 -15.67 -0.31
CA VAL A 320 -11.27 -16.21 -1.67
C VAL A 320 -12.33 -17.29 -1.79
N LEU A 321 -13.45 -16.99 -2.45
CA LEU A 321 -14.55 -17.92 -2.68
C LEU A 321 -14.21 -18.96 -3.76
N TYR A 322 -13.55 -18.51 -4.82
CA TYR A 322 -13.04 -19.37 -5.89
C TYR A 322 -11.68 -18.86 -6.34
N ARG A 323 -10.67 -19.74 -6.30
CA ARG A 323 -9.29 -19.38 -6.66
C ARG A 323 -9.04 -19.54 -8.15
N TYR A 324 -8.65 -18.47 -8.81
CA TYR A 324 -8.27 -18.46 -10.21
C TYR A 324 -6.99 -17.67 -10.41
N HIS A 325 -6.20 -18.10 -11.40
CA HIS A 325 -5.02 -17.37 -11.86
C HIS A 325 -4.90 -17.56 -13.36
N CYS A 326 -4.84 -16.46 -14.11
CA CYS A 326 -4.83 -16.48 -15.57
C CYS A 326 -3.58 -17.12 -16.20
N GLY A 327 -2.61 -17.57 -15.39
CA GLY A 327 -1.40 -18.27 -15.85
C GLY A 327 -0.32 -17.37 -16.43
N MET A 328 -0.52 -16.06 -16.43
CA MET A 328 0.52 -15.13 -16.81
C MET A 328 1.47 -14.89 -15.66
N MET A 329 2.76 -15.10 -15.89
CA MET A 329 3.84 -14.69 -14.99
C MET A 329 4.47 -13.43 -15.59
N TYR A 330 4.74 -12.47 -14.72
CA TYR A 330 5.43 -11.24 -15.07
C TYR A 330 6.94 -11.46 -15.09
#